data_e42b16e92525c95ff407faca253743c9
#
_entry.id   e42b16e92525c95ff407faca253743c9
#
_cell.length_a   1.000
_cell.length_b   1.000
_cell.length_c   1.000
_cell.angle_alpha   90.00
_cell.angle_beta   90.00
_cell.angle_gamma   90.00
#
_symmetry.space_group_name_H-M   'P 1'
#
loop_
_entity.id
_entity.type
_entity.pdbx_description
1 polymer ?
#
loop_
_entity_poly.entity_id
_entity_poly.type
_entity_poly.pdbx_seq_one_letter_code
_entity_poly.pdbx_strand_id
1 'polypeptide(L)'
;EDVYENYFLLETLFGKQYQLYHALNGQEAIDMFETYHPDLILMDIKMPVMDGFEATRRIRTLSKTIPIIALTAFAFEREKEIAKQCEFTDYVVKPIDIKELKKLIAKVLA
;
A
#
# COMPACT_ATOMS: atom_id res chain seq x y z
N GLU A 1 9.04 -5.10 10.91
CA GLU A 1 9.12 -3.65 10.91
C GLU A 1 7.84 -2.99 11.38
N ASP A 2 8.01 -1.92 12.09
CA ASP A 2 6.91 -1.13 12.62
C ASP A 2 6.27 -0.30 11.50
N VAL A 3 4.96 -0.16 11.56
CA VAL A 3 4.20 0.67 10.64
C VAL A 3 4.71 2.12 10.67
N TYR A 4 5.05 2.62 11.86
CA TYR A 4 5.59 3.98 12.00
C TYR A 4 6.94 4.17 11.32
N GLU A 5 7.82 3.18 11.39
CA GLU A 5 9.13 3.25 10.75
C GLU A 5 8.98 3.36 9.23
N ASN A 6 8.08 2.59 8.66
CA ASN A 6 7.80 2.65 7.22
C ASN A 6 7.25 4.02 6.83
N TYR A 7 6.35 4.57 7.63
CA TYR A 7 5.79 5.87 7.35
C TYR A 7 6.85 6.98 7.39
N PHE A 8 7.72 6.98 8.41
CA PHE A 8 8.79 7.97 8.50
C PHE A 8 9.72 7.90 7.32
N LEU A 9 10.07 6.69 6.90
CA LEU A 9 10.91 6.52 5.71
C LEU A 9 10.25 7.12 4.48
N LEU A 10 9.01 6.79 4.24
CA LEU A 10 8.28 7.28 3.07
C LEU A 10 8.06 8.78 3.11
N GLU A 11 7.75 9.35 4.27
CA GLU A 11 7.58 10.78 4.42
C GLU A 11 8.88 11.53 4.13
N THR A 12 10.00 11.02 4.63
CA THR A 12 11.31 11.63 4.39
C THR A 12 11.65 11.63 2.90
N LEU A 13 11.35 10.57 2.20
CA LEU A 13 11.73 10.40 0.79
C LEU A 13 10.75 11.07 -0.17
N PHE A 14 9.47 11.06 0.14
CA PHE A 14 8.43 11.47 -0.79
C PHE A 14 7.57 12.63 -0.30
N GLY A 15 7.70 13.05 0.96
CA GLY A 15 6.82 14.05 1.56
C GLY A 15 6.84 15.42 0.90
N LYS A 16 7.93 15.76 0.20
CA LYS A 16 8.03 17.03 -0.53
C LYS A 16 7.39 16.96 -1.91
N GLN A 17 7.35 15.77 -2.48
CA GLN A 17 6.84 15.54 -3.83
C GLN A 17 5.37 15.15 -3.84
N TYR A 18 4.93 14.45 -2.81
CA TYR A 18 3.57 13.94 -2.70
C TYR A 18 2.97 14.30 -1.34
N GLN A 19 1.65 14.49 -1.32
CA GLN A 19 0.94 14.62 -0.06
C GLN A 19 0.68 13.21 0.49
N LEU A 20 1.13 12.94 1.71
CA LEU A 20 1.04 11.63 2.32
C LEU A 20 -0.01 11.61 3.44
N TYR A 21 -0.75 10.51 3.50
CA TYR A 21 -1.69 10.21 4.57
C TYR A 21 -1.28 8.88 5.18
N HIS A 22 -1.37 8.75 6.50
CA HIS A 22 -0.93 7.55 7.18
C HIS A 22 -2.08 6.89 7.93
N ALA A 23 -2.44 5.68 7.52
CA ALA A 23 -3.42 4.84 8.20
C ALA A 23 -2.70 3.84 9.11
N LEU A 24 -3.21 3.65 10.31
CA LEU A 24 -2.61 2.74 11.30
C LEU A 24 -3.15 1.31 11.18
N ASN A 25 -4.23 1.13 10.47
CA ASN A 25 -4.84 -0.18 10.25
C ASN A 25 -5.70 -0.14 8.98
N GLY A 26 -6.22 -1.31 8.61
CA GLY A 26 -7.02 -1.42 7.39
C GLY A 26 -8.30 -0.61 7.40
N GLN A 27 -8.94 -0.47 8.55
CA GLN A 27 -10.17 0.32 8.64
C GLN A 27 -9.88 1.79 8.40
N GLU A 28 -8.81 2.32 8.98
CA GLU A 28 -8.39 3.70 8.72
C GLU A 28 -8.01 3.91 7.26
N ALA A 29 -7.40 2.90 6.64
CA ALA A 29 -7.05 2.98 5.23
C ALA A 29 -8.32 3.15 4.36
N ILE A 30 -9.36 2.40 4.65
CA ILE A 30 -10.63 2.51 3.93
C ILE A 30 -11.24 3.89 4.16
N ASP A 31 -11.28 4.35 5.41
CA ASP A 31 -11.84 5.65 5.76
C ASP A 31 -11.10 6.78 5.05
N MET A 32 -9.76 6.71 5.01
CA MET A 32 -8.95 7.70 4.32
C MET A 32 -9.13 7.65 2.80
N PHE A 33 -9.28 6.46 2.25
CA PHE A 33 -9.57 6.33 0.83
C PHE A 33 -10.87 7.05 0.47
N GLU A 34 -11.91 6.87 1.25
CA GLU A 34 -13.20 7.50 1.02
C GLU A 34 -13.17 9.01 1.23
N THR A 35 -12.36 9.48 2.19
CA THR A 35 -12.29 10.90 2.54
C THR A 35 -11.40 11.69 1.59
N TYR A 36 -10.23 11.17 1.24
CA TYR A 36 -9.20 11.91 0.51
C TYR A 36 -9.07 11.54 -0.96
N HIS A 37 -9.63 10.43 -1.39
CA HIS A 37 -9.53 9.93 -2.78
C HIS A 37 -8.09 9.97 -3.30
N PRO A 38 -7.16 9.24 -2.68
CA PRO A 38 -5.76 9.27 -3.07
C PRO A 38 -5.53 8.73 -4.49
N ASP A 39 -4.40 9.10 -5.07
CA ASP A 39 -4.03 8.64 -6.41
C ASP A 39 -3.32 7.28 -6.39
N LEU A 40 -2.82 6.88 -5.23
CA LEU A 40 -2.07 5.64 -5.06
C LEU A 40 -2.13 5.24 -3.58
N ILE A 41 -2.21 3.95 -3.33
CA ILE A 41 -2.16 3.41 -1.98
C ILE A 41 -0.95 2.48 -1.88
N LEU A 42 -0.11 2.72 -0.86
CA LEU A 42 0.92 1.77 -0.46
C LEU A 42 0.35 1.02 0.74
N MET A 43 -0.01 -0.25 0.53
CA MET A 43 -0.75 -1.02 1.51
C MET A 43 0.14 -2.03 2.21
N ASP A 44 0.42 -1.78 3.50
CA ASP A 44 1.10 -2.77 4.31
C ASP A 44 0.15 -3.95 4.56
N ILE A 45 0.64 -5.16 4.36
CA ILE A 45 -0.18 -6.36 4.51
C ILE A 45 -0.43 -6.66 5.99
N LYS A 46 0.60 -6.46 6.81
CA LYS A 46 0.54 -6.86 8.22
C LYS A 46 0.15 -5.68 9.11
N MET A 47 -1.14 -5.56 9.39
CA MET A 47 -1.68 -4.49 10.23
C MET A 47 -2.66 -5.06 11.23
N PRO A 48 -2.80 -4.40 12.41
CA PRO A 48 -3.82 -4.82 13.39
C PRO A 48 -5.23 -4.45 12.93
N VAL A 49 -6.24 -4.96 13.59
CA VAL A 49 -7.65 -4.73 13.37
C VAL A 49 -8.13 -5.31 12.04
N MET A 50 -7.56 -4.83 10.93
CA MET A 50 -7.88 -5.32 9.58
C MET A 50 -6.59 -5.27 8.78
N ASP A 51 -6.16 -6.41 8.23
CA ASP A 51 -4.92 -6.47 7.44
C ASP A 51 -5.09 -5.88 6.05
N GLY A 52 -3.96 -5.77 5.33
CA GLY A 52 -3.95 -5.17 4.01
C GLY A 52 -4.71 -5.94 2.95
N PHE A 53 -4.83 -7.27 3.08
CA PHE A 53 -5.62 -8.06 2.14
C PHE A 53 -7.11 -7.71 2.25
N GLU A 54 -7.63 -7.70 3.46
CA GLU A 54 -9.03 -7.38 3.69
C GLU A 54 -9.35 -5.94 3.32
N ALA A 55 -8.47 -5.00 3.70
CA ALA A 55 -8.65 -3.59 3.35
C ALA A 55 -8.71 -3.43 1.84
N THR A 56 -7.82 -4.10 1.11
CA THR A 56 -7.78 -4.02 -0.35
C THR A 56 -9.03 -4.60 -0.98
N ARG A 57 -9.52 -5.74 -0.48
CA ARG A 57 -10.78 -6.31 -0.98
C ARG A 57 -11.92 -5.30 -0.86
N ARG A 58 -12.02 -4.63 0.28
CA ARG A 58 -13.08 -3.65 0.53
C ARG A 58 -12.93 -2.42 -0.35
N ILE A 59 -11.71 -1.91 -0.50
CA ILE A 59 -11.45 -0.78 -1.39
C ILE A 59 -11.79 -1.14 -2.83
N ARG A 60 -11.53 -2.38 -3.25
CA ARG A 60 -11.86 -2.83 -4.61
C ARG A 60 -13.35 -2.91 -4.88
N THR A 61 -14.19 -3.00 -3.85
CA THR A 61 -15.64 -2.88 -4.05
C THR A 61 -16.05 -1.44 -4.36
N LEU A 62 -15.21 -0.47 -3.99
CA LEU A 62 -15.46 0.96 -4.20
C LEU A 62 -14.74 1.49 -5.44
N SER A 63 -13.59 0.94 -5.77
CA SER A 63 -12.80 1.35 -6.93
C SER A 63 -11.99 0.19 -7.48
N LYS A 64 -12.20 -0.14 -8.74
CA LYS A 64 -11.45 -1.18 -9.44
C LYS A 64 -10.13 -0.65 -10.01
N THR A 65 -9.97 0.66 -10.08
CA THR A 65 -8.88 1.30 -10.81
C THR A 65 -7.80 1.96 -9.96
N ILE A 66 -8.08 2.28 -8.68
CA ILE A 66 -7.07 2.91 -7.83
C ILE A 66 -5.83 2.00 -7.73
N PRO A 67 -4.63 2.51 -8.03
CA PRO A 67 -3.43 1.70 -7.87
C PRO A 67 -3.17 1.38 -6.40
N ILE A 68 -2.97 0.10 -6.09
CA ILE A 68 -2.65 -0.36 -4.74
C ILE A 68 -1.41 -1.24 -4.83
N ILE A 69 -0.33 -0.79 -4.20
CA ILE A 69 0.93 -1.53 -4.13
C ILE A 69 1.03 -2.17 -2.75
N ALA A 70 1.14 -3.48 -2.69
CA ALA A 70 1.29 -4.19 -1.43
C ALA A 70 2.73 -4.07 -0.92
N LEU A 71 2.88 -3.78 0.37
CA LEU A 71 4.18 -3.83 1.05
C LEU A 71 4.17 -5.07 1.93
N THR A 72 5.03 -6.04 1.62
CA THR A 72 4.99 -7.33 2.30
C THR A 72 6.39 -7.80 2.70
N ALA A 73 6.47 -8.48 3.86
CA ALA A 73 7.69 -9.12 4.31
C ALA A 73 7.87 -10.50 3.66
N PHE A 74 6.86 -11.00 2.98
CA PHE A 74 6.83 -12.37 2.45
C PHE A 74 6.87 -12.38 0.93
N ALA A 75 7.76 -13.21 0.37
CA ALA A 75 7.90 -13.39 -1.07
C ALA A 75 7.50 -14.80 -1.51
N PHE A 76 6.66 -15.47 -0.72
CA PHE A 76 6.23 -16.83 -1.01
C PHE A 76 5.12 -16.84 -2.06
N GLU A 77 5.09 -17.91 -2.85
CA GLU A 77 4.10 -18.06 -3.92
C GLU A 77 2.66 -17.95 -3.43
N ARG A 78 2.40 -18.45 -2.21
CA ARG A 78 1.07 -18.40 -1.61
C ARG A 78 0.59 -16.95 -1.41
N GLU A 79 1.47 -16.09 -0.88
CA GLU A 79 1.15 -14.69 -0.65
C GLU A 79 0.97 -13.93 -1.96
N LYS A 80 1.75 -14.29 -2.98
CA LYS A 80 1.59 -13.70 -4.31
C LYS A 80 0.24 -14.07 -4.91
N GLU A 81 -0.20 -15.30 -4.71
CA GLU A 81 -1.51 -15.77 -5.18
C GLU A 81 -2.63 -15.00 -4.49
N ILE A 82 -2.55 -14.81 -3.17
CA ILE A 82 -3.54 -14.05 -2.42
C ILE A 82 -3.55 -12.59 -2.90
N ALA A 83 -2.39 -12.02 -3.15
CA ALA A 83 -2.29 -10.65 -3.65
C ALA A 83 -2.99 -10.49 -5.00
N LYS A 84 -2.85 -11.47 -5.89
CA LYS A 84 -3.56 -11.46 -7.17
C LYS A 84 -5.07 -11.53 -6.98
N GLN A 85 -5.53 -12.39 -6.08
CA GLN A 85 -6.95 -12.53 -5.79
C GLN A 85 -7.56 -11.24 -5.21
N CYS A 86 -6.76 -10.47 -4.48
CA CYS A 86 -7.19 -9.18 -3.92
C CYS A 86 -7.08 -8.03 -4.92
N GLU A 87 -6.59 -8.28 -6.13
CA GLU A 87 -6.45 -7.29 -7.18
C GLU A 87 -5.49 -6.15 -6.83
N PHE A 88 -4.35 -6.48 -6.21
CA PHE A 88 -3.26 -5.52 -6.05
C PHE A 88 -2.67 -5.18 -7.42
N THR A 89 -2.27 -3.93 -7.58
CA THR A 89 -1.60 -3.50 -8.82
C THR A 89 -0.21 -4.10 -8.91
N ASP A 90 0.51 -4.11 -7.78
CA ASP A 90 1.86 -4.67 -7.71
C ASP A 90 2.22 -4.89 -6.24
N TYR A 91 3.41 -5.39 -5.98
CA TYR A 91 3.88 -5.58 -4.62
C TYR A 91 5.37 -5.26 -4.50
N VAL A 92 5.78 -4.88 -3.29
CA VAL A 92 7.18 -4.63 -2.94
C VAL A 92 7.51 -5.44 -1.70
N VAL A 93 8.60 -6.18 -1.74
CA VAL A 93 9.04 -7.02 -0.62
C VAL A 93 9.94 -6.21 0.31
N LYS A 94 9.67 -6.29 1.62
CA LYS A 94 10.52 -5.64 2.61
C LYS A 94 11.82 -6.43 2.81
N PRO A 95 12.94 -5.78 3.13
CA PRO A 95 13.10 -4.34 3.32
C PRO A 95 12.94 -3.57 2.00
N ILE A 96 12.36 -2.39 2.08
CA ILE A 96 12.00 -1.62 0.89
C ILE A 96 13.26 -1.11 0.17
N ASP A 97 13.39 -1.45 -1.11
CA ASP A 97 14.42 -0.90 -1.98
C ASP A 97 13.87 0.42 -2.53
N ILE A 98 14.48 1.53 -2.12
CA ILE A 98 14.00 2.86 -2.45
C ILE A 98 13.99 3.13 -3.94
N LYS A 99 15.03 2.70 -4.65
CA LYS A 99 15.12 2.90 -6.10
C LYS A 99 14.01 2.16 -6.83
N GLU A 100 13.75 0.93 -6.40
CA GLU A 100 12.70 0.11 -6.96
C GLU A 100 11.33 0.71 -6.72
N LEU A 101 11.08 1.18 -5.48
CA LEU A 101 9.83 1.80 -5.12
C LEU A 101 9.58 3.09 -5.90
N LYS A 102 10.61 3.93 -6.06
CA LYS A 102 10.50 5.17 -6.85
C LYS A 102 10.13 4.88 -8.29
N LYS A 103 10.76 3.88 -8.89
CA LYS A 103 10.47 3.48 -10.26
C LYS A 103 9.04 2.99 -10.40
N LEU A 104 8.60 2.19 -9.44
CA LEU A 104 7.25 1.62 -9.47
C LEU A 104 6.19 2.70 -9.32
N ILE A 105 6.39 3.63 -8.38
CA ILE A 105 5.45 4.74 -8.17
C ILE A 105 5.38 5.60 -9.43
N ALA A 106 6.51 5.93 -10.03
CA ALA A 106 6.54 6.73 -11.25
C ALA A 106 5.80 6.02 -12.40
N LYS A 107 6.00 4.72 -12.53
CA LYS A 107 5.34 3.92 -13.56
C LYS A 107 3.82 3.89 -13.35
N VAL A 108 3.38 3.71 -12.11
CA VAL A 108 1.96 3.57 -11.78
C VAL A 108 1.22 4.90 -11.90
N LEU A 109 1.86 6.02 -11.57
CA LEU A 109 1.25 7.34 -11.64
C LEU A 109 1.44 8.04 -12.99
N ALA A 110 2.18 7.44 -13.88
CA ALA A 110 2.43 8.02 -15.21
C ALA A 110 1.15 8.07 -16.06
#